data_4a7554f195bd46f47b9b2818a00fb79e
#
_entry.id   4a7554f195bd46f47b9b2818a00fb79e
#
_cell.length_a   1.000
_cell.length_b   1.000
_cell.length_c   1.000
_cell.angle_alpha   90.00
_cell.angle_beta   90.00
_cell.angle_gamma   90.00
#
_symmetry.space_group_name_H-M   'P 1'
#
loop_
_entity.id
_entity.type
_entity.pdbx_description
1 polymer ?
#
loop_
_entity_poly.entity_id
_entity_poly.type
_entity_poly.pdbx_seq_one_letter_code
_entity_poly.pdbx_strand_id
1 'polypeptide(L)'
;MTQALPDSFVRPAIISDVPFLGDMHATTMKATLAAALGHDLPAEVSAQLTSEALAKGWSDSISAPPSPAYRTLTAVEGAAIVGFAAIAPADQAMIGDAEDNPGTIEILALEVPRNNGRKGHGSRLLAAIAEFAEQDKAEEMQVWIMVGDEAKTRFFQGAGFAPRGIQRNLDLGTGTVTEQCWYTVLDPAE
;
A
#
# COMPACT_ATOMS: atom_id res chain seq x y z
N MET A 1 -23.22 -2.56 -30.06
CA MET A 1 -22.90 -3.64 -29.10
C MET A 1 -22.14 -3.00 -27.97
N THR A 2 -22.77 -2.77 -26.83
CA THR A 2 -22.13 -2.24 -25.63
C THR A 2 -21.31 -3.38 -25.02
N GLN A 3 -19.99 -3.31 -25.14
CA GLN A 3 -19.11 -4.26 -24.49
C GLN A 3 -19.27 -4.02 -22.98
N ALA A 4 -19.79 -5.01 -22.25
CA ALA A 4 -19.85 -4.94 -20.79
C ALA A 4 -18.42 -4.75 -20.29
N LEU A 5 -18.19 -3.73 -19.46
CA LEU A 5 -16.92 -3.57 -18.78
C LEU A 5 -16.67 -4.83 -17.95
N PRO A 6 -15.45 -5.37 -17.95
CA PRO A 6 -15.16 -6.53 -17.12
C PRO A 6 -15.49 -6.21 -15.66
N ASP A 7 -16.10 -7.15 -14.96
CA ASP A 7 -16.40 -7.00 -13.54
C ASP A 7 -15.11 -6.72 -12.77
N SER A 8 -15.04 -5.55 -12.16
CA SER A 8 -13.89 -5.11 -11.35
C SER A 8 -14.31 -5.00 -9.90
N PHE A 9 -13.66 -5.73 -9.03
CA PHE A 9 -13.96 -5.77 -7.60
C PHE A 9 -12.68 -5.92 -6.76
N VAL A 10 -12.81 -5.69 -5.45
CA VAL A 10 -11.77 -5.93 -4.46
C VAL A 10 -12.24 -7.04 -3.53
N ARG A 11 -11.33 -7.91 -3.15
CA ARG A 11 -11.56 -8.98 -2.19
C ARG A 11 -10.34 -9.21 -1.30
N PRO A 12 -10.48 -9.87 -0.16
CA PRO A 12 -9.32 -10.39 0.58
C PRO A 12 -8.44 -11.26 -0.35
N ALA A 13 -7.14 -11.11 -0.19
CA ALA A 13 -6.15 -11.92 -0.91
C ALA A 13 -6.20 -13.38 -0.43
N ILE A 14 -5.94 -14.31 -1.35
CA ILE A 14 -5.85 -15.74 -1.08
C ILE A 14 -4.48 -16.26 -1.50
N ILE A 15 -4.11 -17.44 -1.05
CA ILE A 15 -2.78 -18.01 -1.28
C ILE A 15 -2.42 -18.12 -2.77
N SER A 16 -3.40 -18.41 -3.63
CA SER A 16 -3.16 -18.44 -5.08
C SER A 16 -2.81 -17.09 -5.71
N ASP A 17 -3.03 -15.98 -4.99
CA ASP A 17 -2.68 -14.63 -5.46
C ASP A 17 -1.19 -14.31 -5.23
N VAL A 18 -0.57 -14.99 -4.28
CA VAL A 18 0.80 -14.71 -3.79
C VAL A 18 1.84 -14.52 -4.90
N PRO A 19 1.92 -15.37 -5.94
CA PRO A 19 2.90 -15.16 -7.02
C PRO A 19 2.72 -13.81 -7.73
N PHE A 20 1.48 -13.38 -7.94
CA PHE A 20 1.15 -12.11 -8.58
C PHE A 20 1.48 -10.91 -7.67
N LEU A 21 1.21 -11.02 -6.36
CA LEU A 21 1.55 -10.00 -5.39
C LEU A 21 3.08 -9.83 -5.29
N GLY A 22 3.81 -10.92 -5.23
CA GLY A 22 5.28 -10.90 -5.17
C GLY A 22 5.90 -10.23 -6.39
N ASP A 23 5.46 -10.59 -7.58
CA ASP A 23 5.94 -10.02 -8.83
C ASP A 23 5.61 -8.52 -8.96
N MET A 24 4.35 -8.18 -8.68
CA MET A 24 3.87 -6.80 -8.73
C MET A 24 4.62 -5.91 -7.73
N HIS A 25 4.77 -6.36 -6.49
CA HIS A 25 5.46 -5.60 -5.45
C HIS A 25 6.95 -5.44 -5.75
N ALA A 26 7.63 -6.50 -6.19
CA ALA A 26 9.04 -6.42 -6.60
C ALA A 26 9.24 -5.38 -7.71
N THR A 27 8.37 -5.38 -8.70
CA THR A 27 8.44 -4.46 -9.83
C THR A 27 8.20 -3.02 -9.41
N THR A 28 7.12 -2.77 -8.66
CA THR A 28 6.76 -1.40 -8.25
C THR A 28 7.76 -0.84 -7.24
N MET A 29 8.19 -1.64 -6.26
CA MET A 29 9.16 -1.20 -5.25
C MET A 29 10.51 -0.85 -5.86
N LYS A 30 11.05 -1.69 -6.75
CA LYS A 30 12.30 -1.38 -7.47
C LYS A 30 12.19 -0.08 -8.27
N ALA A 31 11.09 0.10 -8.99
CA ALA A 31 10.88 1.30 -9.80
C ALA A 31 10.79 2.57 -8.91
N THR A 32 10.07 2.50 -7.80
CA THR A 32 9.91 3.62 -6.86
C THR A 32 11.24 4.00 -6.20
N LEU A 33 11.99 3.01 -5.71
CA LEU A 33 13.29 3.26 -5.06
C LEU A 33 14.33 3.80 -6.05
N ALA A 34 14.41 3.24 -7.27
CA ALA A 34 15.32 3.75 -8.30
C ALA A 34 14.98 5.19 -8.71
N ALA A 35 13.69 5.51 -8.82
CA ALA A 35 13.24 6.87 -9.11
C ALA A 35 13.60 7.84 -7.98
N ALA A 36 13.46 7.43 -6.71
CA ALA A 36 13.81 8.25 -5.56
C ALA A 36 15.32 8.49 -5.43
N LEU A 37 16.14 7.50 -5.79
CA LEU A 37 17.61 7.65 -5.82
C LEU A 37 18.10 8.48 -7.03
N GLY A 38 17.32 8.52 -8.11
CA GLY A 38 17.72 9.15 -9.38
C GLY A 38 18.71 8.31 -10.20
N HIS A 39 18.94 7.06 -9.82
CA HIS A 39 19.80 6.09 -10.52
C HIS A 39 19.34 4.64 -10.21
N ASP A 40 19.98 3.66 -10.88
CA ASP A 40 19.67 2.25 -10.66
C ASP A 40 19.95 1.82 -9.21
N LEU A 41 19.16 0.86 -8.74
CA LEU A 41 19.35 0.29 -7.40
C LEU A 41 20.70 -0.42 -7.28
N PRO A 42 21.33 -0.37 -6.09
CA PRO A 42 22.46 -1.23 -5.77
C PRO A 42 22.13 -2.69 -6.02
N ALA A 43 23.11 -3.46 -6.52
CA ALA A 43 22.90 -4.87 -6.83
C ALA A 43 22.42 -5.67 -5.62
N GLU A 44 22.95 -5.38 -4.43
CA GLU A 44 22.59 -6.03 -3.17
C GLU A 44 21.13 -5.75 -2.79
N VAL A 45 20.66 -4.52 -2.95
CA VAL A 45 19.26 -4.14 -2.69
C VAL A 45 18.34 -4.79 -3.72
N SER A 46 18.71 -4.72 -5.01
CA SER A 46 17.93 -5.34 -6.08
C SER A 46 17.81 -6.86 -5.93
N ALA A 47 18.86 -7.51 -5.41
CA ALA A 47 18.88 -8.95 -5.16
C ALA A 47 17.95 -9.38 -4.01
N GLN A 48 17.66 -8.50 -3.06
CA GLN A 48 16.72 -8.75 -1.97
C GLN A 48 15.26 -8.55 -2.38
N LEU A 49 15.01 -7.70 -3.37
CA LEU A 49 13.66 -7.38 -3.88
C LEU A 49 13.27 -8.31 -5.04
N THR A 50 13.38 -9.62 -4.84
CA THR A 50 12.93 -10.59 -5.84
C THR A 50 11.45 -10.92 -5.68
N SER A 51 10.82 -11.37 -6.77
CA SER A 51 9.42 -11.81 -6.74
C SER A 51 9.22 -12.94 -5.73
N GLU A 52 10.17 -13.88 -5.63
CA GLU A 52 10.12 -15.02 -4.70
C GLU A 52 10.25 -14.57 -3.24
N ALA A 53 11.18 -13.65 -2.95
CA ALA A 53 11.38 -13.15 -1.59
C ALA A 53 10.13 -12.41 -1.07
N LEU A 54 9.54 -11.55 -1.92
CA LEU A 54 8.33 -10.83 -1.58
C LEU A 54 7.09 -11.74 -1.54
N ALA A 55 7.00 -12.73 -2.46
CA ALA A 55 5.94 -13.73 -2.42
C ALA A 55 5.95 -14.52 -1.12
N LYS A 56 7.13 -14.87 -0.59
CA LYS A 56 7.23 -15.53 0.71
C LYS A 56 6.64 -14.67 1.83
N GLY A 57 6.97 -13.38 1.90
CA GLY A 57 6.41 -12.45 2.88
C GLY A 57 4.88 -12.34 2.76
N TRP A 58 4.35 -12.25 1.54
CA TRP A 58 2.90 -12.24 1.30
C TRP A 58 2.22 -13.54 1.69
N SER A 59 2.86 -14.69 1.42
CA SER A 59 2.35 -16.00 1.86
C SER A 59 2.18 -16.06 3.37
N ASP A 60 3.20 -15.62 4.11
CA ASP A 60 3.18 -15.59 5.58
C ASP A 60 2.07 -14.63 6.08
N SER A 61 1.98 -13.42 5.52
CA SER A 61 0.97 -12.42 5.89
C SER A 61 -0.47 -12.86 5.63
N ILE A 62 -0.71 -13.62 4.57
CA ILE A 62 -2.06 -14.11 4.21
C ILE A 62 -2.42 -15.35 5.03
N SER A 63 -1.46 -16.27 5.25
CA SER A 63 -1.71 -17.54 5.96
C SER A 63 -1.84 -17.38 7.47
N ALA A 64 -1.07 -16.49 8.07
CA ALA A 64 -0.97 -16.31 9.50
C ALA A 64 -0.81 -14.82 9.87
N PRO A 65 -1.82 -13.98 9.60
CA PRO A 65 -1.77 -12.57 9.99
C PRO A 65 -1.67 -12.44 11.52
N PRO A 66 -0.89 -11.48 12.03
CA PRO A 66 -0.71 -11.27 13.48
C PRO A 66 -2.04 -11.02 14.22
N SER A 67 -3.00 -10.40 13.57
CA SER A 67 -4.37 -10.21 14.07
C SER A 67 -5.33 -9.96 12.89
N PRO A 68 -6.66 -9.98 13.11
CA PRO A 68 -7.65 -9.65 12.08
C PRO A 68 -7.53 -8.24 11.49
N ALA A 69 -6.82 -7.33 12.17
CA ALA A 69 -6.56 -5.97 11.66
C ALA A 69 -5.48 -5.91 10.58
N TYR A 70 -4.69 -7.00 10.41
CA TYR A 70 -3.74 -7.14 9.30
C TYR A 70 -4.44 -7.77 8.11
N ARG A 71 -4.61 -7.03 7.04
CA ARG A 71 -5.35 -7.50 5.86
C ARG A 71 -4.56 -7.23 4.58
N THR A 72 -4.60 -8.19 3.69
CA THR A 72 -4.13 -8.04 2.31
C THR A 72 -5.33 -8.18 1.37
N LEU A 73 -5.45 -7.24 0.44
CA LEU A 73 -6.56 -7.12 -0.51
C LEU A 73 -6.04 -7.22 -1.94
N THR A 74 -6.81 -7.83 -2.83
CA THR A 74 -6.53 -7.84 -4.27
C THR A 74 -7.64 -7.15 -5.04
N ALA A 75 -7.24 -6.31 -6.01
CA ALA A 75 -8.15 -5.80 -7.03
C ALA A 75 -8.12 -6.75 -8.23
N VAL A 76 -9.30 -7.14 -8.67
CA VAL A 76 -9.52 -8.10 -9.76
C VAL A 76 -10.28 -7.42 -10.90
N GLU A 77 -9.88 -7.65 -12.14
CA GLU A 77 -10.61 -7.25 -13.37
C GLU A 77 -10.79 -8.49 -14.24
N GLY A 78 -12.03 -9.00 -14.32
CA GLY A 78 -12.30 -10.31 -14.93
C GLY A 78 -11.62 -11.43 -14.16
N ALA A 79 -10.67 -12.12 -14.78
CA ALA A 79 -9.86 -13.18 -14.14
C ALA A 79 -8.44 -12.69 -13.71
N ALA A 80 -8.11 -11.44 -13.99
CA ALA A 80 -6.76 -10.92 -13.74
C ALA A 80 -6.66 -10.18 -12.40
N ILE A 81 -5.57 -10.39 -11.66
CA ILE A 81 -5.19 -9.55 -10.53
C ILE A 81 -4.50 -8.30 -11.10
N VAL A 82 -5.05 -7.13 -10.80
CA VAL A 82 -4.65 -5.85 -11.41
C VAL A 82 -4.10 -4.84 -10.40
N GLY A 83 -4.12 -5.19 -9.13
CA GLY A 83 -3.58 -4.39 -8.04
C GLY A 83 -3.73 -5.09 -6.70
N PHE A 84 -3.07 -4.59 -5.68
CA PHE A 84 -3.23 -5.06 -4.32
C PHE A 84 -3.01 -3.94 -3.31
N ALA A 85 -3.47 -4.16 -2.08
CA ALA A 85 -3.17 -3.33 -0.94
C ALA A 85 -2.96 -4.18 0.31
N ALA A 86 -2.20 -3.65 1.26
CA ALA A 86 -2.04 -4.25 2.58
C ALA A 86 -2.19 -3.17 3.65
N ILE A 87 -2.86 -3.53 4.74
CA ILE A 87 -3.10 -2.66 5.89
C ILE A 87 -2.75 -3.36 7.18
N ALA A 88 -2.36 -2.57 8.16
CA ALA A 88 -2.11 -2.99 9.54
C ALA A 88 -2.45 -1.85 10.52
N PRO A 89 -2.59 -2.13 11.83
CA PRO A 89 -2.53 -1.09 12.83
C PRO A 89 -1.22 -0.31 12.72
N ALA A 90 -1.28 1.01 12.79
CA ALA A 90 -0.07 1.83 12.73
C ALA A 90 0.82 1.60 13.96
N ASP A 91 2.14 1.68 13.75
CA ASP A 91 3.10 1.59 14.86
C ASP A 91 3.03 2.88 15.70
N GLN A 92 2.55 2.75 16.93
CA GLN A 92 2.38 3.85 17.86
C GLN A 92 3.69 4.58 18.19
N ALA A 93 4.81 3.86 18.21
CA ALA A 93 6.12 4.46 18.46
C ALA A 93 6.53 5.50 17.39
N MET A 94 5.92 5.42 16.21
CA MET A 94 6.19 6.33 15.08
C MET A 94 5.27 7.56 15.05
N ILE A 95 4.19 7.57 15.83
CA ILE A 95 3.11 8.59 15.71
C ILE A 95 2.97 9.45 16.96
N GLY A 96 3.58 9.09 18.09
CA GLY A 96 3.48 9.81 19.37
C GLY A 96 2.85 8.97 20.49
N ASP A 97 2.63 9.60 21.65
CA ASP A 97 2.11 8.91 22.83
C ASP A 97 0.69 8.36 22.65
N ALA A 98 0.42 7.23 23.29
CA ALA A 98 -0.83 6.47 23.16
C ALA A 98 -2.11 7.24 23.52
N GLU A 99 -2.01 8.33 24.29
CA GLU A 99 -3.15 9.17 24.66
C GLU A 99 -3.59 10.12 23.52
N ASP A 100 -2.67 10.38 22.55
CA ASP A 100 -2.92 11.24 21.39
C ASP A 100 -3.08 10.45 20.09
N ASN A 101 -3.12 9.11 20.16
CA ASN A 101 -3.20 8.26 18.98
C ASN A 101 -4.60 7.66 18.84
N PRO A 102 -5.48 8.28 18.06
CA PRO A 102 -6.71 7.64 17.66
C PRO A 102 -6.39 6.33 16.95
N GLY A 103 -7.24 5.33 17.04
CA GLY A 103 -7.03 4.06 16.33
C GLY A 103 -6.67 4.33 14.88
N THR A 104 -5.38 4.19 14.52
CA THR A 104 -4.87 4.53 13.19
C THR A 104 -4.55 3.25 12.42
N ILE A 105 -5.06 3.14 11.19
CA ILE A 105 -4.67 2.10 10.24
C ILE A 105 -3.60 2.64 9.31
N GLU A 106 -2.51 1.88 9.15
CA GLU A 106 -1.46 2.17 8.19
C GLU A 106 -1.69 1.38 6.89
N ILE A 107 -1.65 2.07 5.77
CA ILE A 107 -1.61 1.49 4.44
C ILE A 107 -0.15 1.14 4.15
N LEU A 108 0.22 -0.13 4.34
CA LEU A 108 1.58 -0.63 4.14
C LEU A 108 1.97 -0.70 2.65
N ALA A 109 0.99 -1.01 1.80
CA ALA A 109 1.13 -1.05 0.36
C ALA A 109 -0.21 -0.72 -0.31
N LEU A 110 -0.17 0.00 -1.41
CA LEU A 110 -1.26 0.16 -2.37
C LEU A 110 -0.62 0.27 -3.74
N GLU A 111 -0.69 -0.82 -4.50
CA GLU A 111 0.03 -0.95 -5.75
C GLU A 111 -0.92 -1.32 -6.90
N VAL A 112 -0.87 -0.50 -7.93
CA VAL A 112 -1.52 -0.73 -9.22
C VAL A 112 -0.50 -0.48 -10.31
N PRO A 113 -0.04 -1.50 -11.04
CA PRO A 113 0.92 -1.35 -12.12
C PRO A 113 0.45 -0.34 -13.17
N ARG A 114 1.38 0.36 -13.79
CA ARG A 114 1.07 1.43 -14.75
C ARG A 114 0.16 1.01 -15.90
N ASN A 115 0.31 -0.22 -16.40
CA ASN A 115 -0.53 -0.80 -17.45
C ASN A 115 -2.00 -1.00 -17.00
N ASN A 116 -2.26 -1.08 -15.70
CA ASN A 116 -3.60 -1.17 -15.10
C ASN A 116 -4.06 0.16 -14.48
N GLY A 117 -3.25 1.20 -14.57
CA GLY A 117 -3.55 2.51 -14.02
C GLY A 117 -4.74 3.21 -14.69
N ARG A 118 -5.31 4.21 -13.98
CA ARG A 118 -6.41 5.08 -14.45
C ARG A 118 -7.73 4.37 -14.78
N LYS A 119 -7.92 3.15 -14.30
CA LYS A 119 -9.16 2.37 -14.41
C LYS A 119 -9.97 2.33 -13.10
N GLY A 120 -9.53 3.10 -12.09
CA GLY A 120 -10.19 3.18 -10.79
C GLY A 120 -9.83 2.06 -9.81
N HIS A 121 -8.87 1.18 -10.13
CA HIS A 121 -8.48 0.07 -9.22
C HIS A 121 -7.90 0.58 -7.89
N GLY A 122 -7.03 1.61 -7.93
CA GLY A 122 -6.50 2.22 -6.71
C GLY A 122 -7.60 2.82 -5.84
N SER A 123 -8.57 3.51 -6.43
CA SER A 123 -9.71 4.09 -5.70
C SER A 123 -10.61 3.01 -5.08
N ARG A 124 -10.81 1.87 -5.77
CA ARG A 124 -11.57 0.74 -5.21
C ARG A 124 -10.83 0.06 -4.05
N LEU A 125 -9.51 -0.09 -4.18
CA LEU A 125 -8.68 -0.59 -3.06
C LEU A 125 -8.76 0.34 -1.86
N LEU A 126 -8.62 1.64 -2.06
CA LEU A 126 -8.70 2.63 -0.98
C LEU A 126 -10.10 2.67 -0.34
N ALA A 127 -11.17 2.56 -1.13
CA ALA A 127 -12.53 2.47 -0.60
C ALA A 127 -12.72 1.21 0.27
N ALA A 128 -12.24 0.05 -0.17
CA ALA A 128 -12.28 -1.18 0.62
C ALA A 128 -11.46 -1.06 1.92
N ILE A 129 -10.32 -0.35 1.88
CA ILE A 129 -9.53 -0.06 3.09
C ILE A 129 -10.34 0.81 4.06
N ALA A 130 -11.01 1.85 3.56
CA ALA A 130 -11.84 2.72 4.39
C ALA A 130 -12.98 1.95 5.06
N GLU A 131 -13.65 1.03 4.33
CA GLU A 131 -14.68 0.15 4.90
C GLU A 131 -14.14 -0.74 6.03
N PHE A 132 -12.92 -1.28 5.89
CA PHE A 132 -12.28 -2.04 6.97
C PHE A 132 -11.87 -1.15 8.14
N ALA A 133 -11.39 0.07 7.87
CA ALA A 133 -11.05 1.03 8.91
C ALA A 133 -12.28 1.39 9.77
N GLU A 134 -13.44 1.61 9.14
CA GLU A 134 -14.71 1.83 9.83
C GLU A 134 -15.13 0.62 10.68
N GLN A 135 -15.01 -0.61 10.12
CA GLN A 135 -15.31 -1.85 10.86
C GLN A 135 -14.41 -2.02 12.10
N ASP A 136 -13.15 -1.63 12.00
CA ASP A 136 -12.18 -1.68 13.09
C ASP A 136 -12.28 -0.46 14.03
N LYS A 137 -13.20 0.48 13.74
CA LYS A 137 -13.38 1.73 14.48
C LYS A 137 -12.12 2.59 14.53
N ALA A 138 -11.36 2.57 13.44
CA ALA A 138 -10.23 3.46 13.29
C ALA A 138 -10.72 4.89 13.08
N GLU A 139 -10.02 5.84 13.66
CA GLU A 139 -10.31 7.27 13.53
C GLU A 139 -9.46 7.92 12.45
N GLU A 140 -8.35 7.26 12.05
CA GLU A 140 -7.44 7.75 11.04
C GLU A 140 -6.92 6.64 10.13
N MET A 141 -6.57 7.02 8.92
CA MET A 141 -5.71 6.23 8.03
C MET A 141 -4.43 6.99 7.73
N GLN A 142 -3.31 6.27 7.66
CA GLN A 142 -2.03 6.85 7.26
C GLN A 142 -1.31 6.02 6.20
N VAL A 143 -0.39 6.65 5.48
CA VAL A 143 0.47 6.03 4.47
C VAL A 143 1.82 6.74 4.43
N TRP A 144 2.88 5.98 4.20
CA TRP A 144 4.20 6.54 3.91
C TRP A 144 4.40 6.64 2.41
N ILE A 145 4.71 7.86 1.94
CA ILE A 145 4.91 8.15 0.53
C ILE A 145 6.35 8.60 0.32
N MET A 146 7.03 7.98 -0.63
CA MET A 146 8.38 8.36 -1.03
C MET A 146 8.39 9.81 -1.53
N VAL A 147 9.29 10.62 -0.98
CA VAL A 147 9.48 11.99 -1.44
C VAL A 147 9.89 11.98 -2.91
N GLY A 148 9.17 12.72 -3.75
CA GLY A 148 9.34 12.71 -5.20
C GLY A 148 8.39 11.76 -5.95
N ASP A 149 7.65 10.87 -5.27
CA ASP A 149 6.57 10.10 -5.92
C ASP A 149 5.32 10.98 -6.08
N GLU A 150 5.34 11.82 -7.10
CA GLU A 150 4.23 12.73 -7.38
C GLU A 150 2.93 11.98 -7.74
N ALA A 151 3.01 10.76 -8.27
CA ALA A 151 1.83 10.02 -8.67
C ALA A 151 1.06 9.53 -7.43
N LYS A 152 1.76 8.92 -6.46
CA LYS A 152 1.18 8.54 -5.16
C LYS A 152 0.72 9.77 -4.38
N THR A 153 1.53 10.82 -4.34
CA THR A 153 1.17 12.09 -3.66
C THR A 153 -0.15 12.64 -4.18
N ARG A 154 -0.29 12.80 -5.51
CA ARG A 154 -1.55 13.28 -6.10
C ARG A 154 -2.73 12.34 -5.86
N PHE A 155 -2.50 11.04 -5.88
CA PHE A 155 -3.55 10.06 -5.62
C PHE A 155 -4.10 10.19 -4.20
N PHE A 156 -3.24 10.17 -3.19
CA PHE A 156 -3.65 10.27 -1.80
C PHE A 156 -4.17 11.67 -1.44
N GLN A 157 -3.56 12.73 -1.97
CA GLN A 157 -4.08 14.10 -1.83
C GLN A 157 -5.49 14.23 -2.40
N GLY A 158 -5.76 13.64 -3.57
CA GLY A 158 -7.08 13.62 -4.18
C GLY A 158 -8.12 12.80 -3.39
N ALA A 159 -7.67 11.92 -2.52
CA ALA A 159 -8.48 11.14 -1.59
C ALA A 159 -8.61 11.78 -0.19
N GLY A 160 -8.15 13.03 -0.01
CA GLY A 160 -8.28 13.76 1.25
C GLY A 160 -7.13 13.59 2.23
N PHE A 161 -6.06 12.90 1.86
CA PHE A 161 -4.88 12.81 2.73
C PHE A 161 -4.06 14.11 2.68
N ALA A 162 -3.46 14.45 3.82
CA ALA A 162 -2.55 15.58 3.99
C ALA A 162 -1.26 15.13 4.68
N PRO A 163 -0.13 15.84 4.49
CA PRO A 163 1.11 15.51 5.18
C PRO A 163 0.98 15.69 6.70
N ARG A 164 1.43 14.67 7.46
CA ARG A 164 1.44 14.70 8.94
C ARG A 164 2.60 15.52 9.51
N GLY A 165 3.60 15.87 8.69
CA GLY A 165 4.77 16.62 9.13
C GLY A 165 5.92 15.76 9.68
N ILE A 166 5.80 14.43 9.65
CA ILE A 166 6.86 13.50 10.04
C ILE A 166 7.44 12.79 8.82
N GLN A 167 8.72 12.47 8.90
CA GLN A 167 9.47 11.80 7.84
C GLN A 167 10.33 10.69 8.44
N ARG A 168 10.66 9.71 7.60
CA ARG A 168 11.66 8.69 7.92
C ARG A 168 12.63 8.51 6.75
N ASN A 169 13.86 8.13 7.09
CA ASN A 169 14.91 7.89 6.11
C ASN A 169 15.17 6.39 6.02
N LEU A 170 15.30 5.89 4.80
CA LEU A 170 15.67 4.52 4.49
C LEU A 170 17.09 4.55 3.88
N ASP A 171 18.05 3.96 4.56
CA ASP A 171 19.42 3.81 4.05
C ASP A 171 19.48 2.57 3.16
N LEU A 172 19.85 2.76 1.90
CA LEU A 172 19.99 1.70 0.90
C LEU A 172 21.46 1.31 0.66
N GLY A 173 22.38 1.76 1.56
CA GLY A 173 23.82 1.47 1.49
C GLY A 173 24.60 2.31 0.49
N THR A 174 23.98 2.83 -0.56
CA THR A 174 24.60 3.73 -1.56
C THR A 174 23.89 5.07 -1.68
N GLY A 175 22.86 5.27 -0.88
CA GLY A 175 22.06 6.49 -0.82
C GLY A 175 20.91 6.33 0.15
N THR A 176 20.37 7.46 0.54
CA THR A 176 19.21 7.51 1.45
C THR A 176 18.01 8.01 0.69
N VAL A 177 16.88 7.35 0.85
CA VAL A 177 15.58 7.82 0.39
C VAL A 177 14.73 8.23 1.57
N THR A 178 13.86 9.21 1.37
CA THR A 178 13.01 9.76 2.42
C THR A 178 11.55 9.46 2.12
N GLU A 179 10.82 8.99 3.11
CA GLU A 179 9.37 8.89 3.09
C GLU A 179 8.73 9.93 4.01
N GLN A 180 7.62 10.47 3.57
CA GLN A 180 6.79 11.40 4.33
C GLN A 180 5.48 10.70 4.70
N CYS A 181 5.07 10.83 5.96
CA CYS A 181 3.79 10.33 6.43
C CYS A 181 2.66 11.26 5.98
N TRP A 182 1.64 10.68 5.37
CA TRP A 182 0.38 11.33 5.00
C TRP A 182 -0.76 10.65 5.76
N TYR A 183 -1.78 11.41 6.14
CA TYR A 183 -2.92 10.89 6.90
C TYR A 183 -4.23 11.55 6.49
N THR A 184 -5.32 10.89 6.82
CA THR A 184 -6.67 11.45 6.77
C THR A 184 -7.45 11.00 8.00
N VAL A 185 -8.29 11.88 8.51
CA VAL A 185 -9.25 11.57 9.58
C VAL A 185 -10.47 10.92 8.94
N LEU A 186 -10.99 9.88 9.58
CA LEU A 186 -12.23 9.23 9.17
C LEU A 186 -13.39 9.90 9.94
N ASP A 187 -14.44 10.25 9.23
CA ASP A 187 -15.65 10.72 9.88
C ASP A 187 -16.24 9.56 10.71
N PRO A 188 -16.60 9.79 11.99
CA PRO A 188 -17.23 8.75 12.78
C PRO A 188 -18.53 8.31 12.08
N ALA A 189 -18.70 6.99 11.93
CA ALA A 189 -19.96 6.45 11.43
C ALA A 189 -21.12 6.93 12.32
N GLU A 190 -22.14 7.58 11.72
CA GLU A 190 -23.36 8.01 12.42
C GLU A 190 -24.15 6.82 12.98
#